data_542c2d008640d32ad2c202d77af087c6
#
_entry.id   542c2d008640d32ad2c202d77af087c6
#
_cell.length_a   1.000
_cell.length_b   1.000
_cell.length_c   1.000
_cell.angle_alpha   90.00
_cell.angle_beta   90.00
_cell.angle_gamma   90.00
#
_symmetry.space_group_name_H-M   'P 1'
#
loop_
_entity.id
_entity.type
_entity.pdbx_description
1 polymer ?
#
loop_
_entity_poly.entity_id
_entity_poly.type
_entity_poly.pdbx_seq_one_letter_code
_entity_poly.pdbx_strand_id
1 'polypeptide(L)'
;MEQQRVRRTSKSKIMKSLLLSFLLAIPALAFSQKEDVRAEIHFQGNAFYHEFRPYEFVGSVGYNITDRFFVNVRGESTVALFKINGLKDYYTNVMYGANVGYTFLKNDLGNFDVRIGLGDNLRRKQDWKYNYYDAGVYMHLGKAKIKPDFGFGVRRYHSKGSMFKSYTRVFVAIGLSFGT
;
A
#
# COMPACT_ATOMS: atom_id res chain seq x y z
N MET A 1 -31.70 -18.29 3.10
CA MET A 1 -31.28 -18.21 1.69
C MET A 1 -30.64 -16.86 1.30
N GLU A 2 -31.08 -15.76 1.85
CA GLU A 2 -30.61 -14.39 1.53
C GLU A 2 -29.16 -14.12 1.94
N GLN A 3 -28.71 -14.60 3.10
CA GLN A 3 -27.35 -14.44 3.59
C GLN A 3 -26.28 -15.14 2.71
N GLN A 4 -26.62 -16.24 2.04
CA GLN A 4 -25.70 -16.91 1.13
C GLN A 4 -25.53 -16.17 -0.20
N ARG A 5 -26.57 -15.47 -0.64
CA ARG A 5 -26.53 -14.64 -1.86
C ARG A 5 -25.64 -13.41 -1.68
N VAL A 6 -25.70 -12.76 -0.53
CA VAL A 6 -24.87 -11.61 -0.17
C VAL A 6 -23.38 -12.00 -0.11
N ARG A 7 -23.04 -13.15 0.46
CA ARG A 7 -21.65 -13.64 0.52
C ARG A 7 -21.06 -13.98 -0.85
N ARG A 8 -21.85 -14.51 -1.79
CA ARG A 8 -21.37 -14.81 -3.16
C ARG A 8 -21.09 -13.55 -3.99
N THR A 9 -21.93 -12.54 -3.87
CA THR A 9 -21.72 -11.25 -4.58
C THR A 9 -20.53 -10.48 -4.04
N SER A 10 -20.22 -10.58 -2.74
CA SER A 10 -19.04 -9.96 -2.13
C SER A 10 -17.74 -10.61 -2.63
N LYS A 11 -17.65 -11.94 -2.67
CA LYS A 11 -16.46 -12.66 -3.17
C LYS A 11 -16.15 -12.34 -4.65
N SER A 12 -17.19 -12.26 -5.49
CA SER A 12 -17.04 -11.92 -6.91
C SER A 12 -16.53 -10.48 -7.11
N LYS A 13 -16.98 -9.53 -6.29
CA LYS A 13 -16.51 -8.13 -6.36
C LYS A 13 -15.04 -7.98 -5.92
N ILE A 14 -14.61 -8.71 -4.89
CA ILE A 14 -13.22 -8.72 -4.41
C ILE A 14 -12.30 -9.30 -5.47
N MET A 15 -12.69 -10.42 -6.09
CA MET A 15 -11.90 -11.07 -7.14
C MET A 15 -11.77 -10.20 -8.39
N LYS A 16 -12.83 -9.51 -8.80
CA LYS A 16 -12.79 -8.54 -9.92
C LYS A 16 -11.90 -7.34 -9.62
N SER A 17 -11.91 -6.84 -8.38
CA SER A 17 -11.04 -5.74 -7.95
C SER A 17 -9.56 -6.14 -7.95
N LEU A 18 -9.24 -7.35 -7.48
CA LEU A 18 -7.89 -7.91 -7.52
C LEU A 18 -7.41 -8.13 -8.96
N LEU A 19 -8.26 -8.66 -9.84
CA LEU A 19 -7.94 -8.86 -11.25
C LEU A 19 -7.70 -7.53 -11.97
N LEU A 20 -8.50 -6.51 -11.67
CA LEU A 20 -8.33 -5.17 -12.24
C LEU A 20 -7.04 -4.50 -11.75
N SER A 21 -6.67 -4.69 -10.48
CA SER A 21 -5.40 -4.21 -9.94
C SER A 21 -4.21 -4.92 -10.61
N PHE A 22 -4.34 -6.20 -10.88
CA PHE A 22 -3.32 -6.99 -11.58
C PHE A 22 -3.19 -6.58 -13.06
N LEU A 23 -4.32 -6.30 -13.74
CA LEU A 23 -4.34 -5.83 -15.13
C LEU A 23 -3.73 -4.42 -15.29
N LEU A 24 -3.88 -3.55 -14.29
CA LEU A 24 -3.27 -2.23 -14.26
C LEU A 24 -1.76 -2.27 -13.97
N ALA A 25 -1.27 -3.33 -13.36
CA ALA A 25 0.17 -3.54 -13.12
C ALA A 25 0.93 -3.94 -14.39
N ILE A 26 0.27 -4.63 -15.35
CA ILE A 26 0.91 -5.11 -16.59
C ILE A 26 1.43 -3.97 -17.48
N PRO A 27 0.67 -2.89 -17.76
CA PRO A 27 1.20 -1.74 -18.50
C PRO A 27 2.34 -1.04 -17.77
N ALA A 28 2.28 -0.95 -16.44
CA ALA A 28 3.35 -0.33 -15.64
C ALA A 28 4.68 -1.07 -15.82
N LEU A 29 4.64 -2.41 -15.96
CA LEU A 29 5.81 -3.22 -16.25
C LEU A 29 6.41 -2.95 -17.65
N ALA A 30 5.56 -2.64 -18.63
CA ALA A 30 6.02 -2.32 -19.99
C ALA A 30 6.65 -0.90 -20.08
N PHE A 31 6.21 0.05 -19.25
CA PHE A 31 6.79 1.40 -19.19
C PHE A 31 8.06 1.49 -18.34
N SER A 32 8.34 0.51 -17.50
CA SER A 32 9.52 0.42 -16.62
C SER A 32 10.85 0.20 -17.37
N GLN A 33 10.87 0.24 -18.69
CA GLN A 33 12.11 0.12 -19.47
C GLN A 33 12.92 1.42 -19.59
N LYS A 34 12.33 2.57 -19.20
CA LYS A 34 13.07 3.83 -19.07
C LYS A 34 13.54 3.96 -17.63
N GLU A 35 14.81 4.31 -17.45
CA GLU A 35 15.45 4.50 -16.14
C GLU A 35 14.75 5.52 -15.24
N ASP A 36 13.88 6.38 -15.81
CA ASP A 36 13.14 7.41 -15.09
C ASP A 36 11.84 6.89 -14.45
N VAL A 37 11.31 5.73 -14.89
CA VAL A 37 10.04 5.19 -14.40
C VAL A 37 10.30 4.03 -13.46
N ARG A 38 9.66 4.08 -12.29
CA ARG A 38 9.69 3.00 -11.31
C ARG A 38 8.27 2.46 -11.06
N ALA A 39 8.14 1.18 -10.88
CA ALA A 39 6.92 0.53 -10.47
C ALA A 39 7.21 -0.38 -9.28
N GLU A 40 6.27 -0.47 -8.34
CA GLU A 40 6.47 -1.24 -7.12
C GLU A 40 5.16 -1.92 -6.72
N ILE A 41 5.30 -3.11 -6.15
CA ILE A 41 4.19 -3.86 -5.56
C ILE A 41 4.64 -4.29 -4.17
N HIS A 42 3.88 -3.91 -3.13
CA HIS A 42 4.15 -4.24 -1.76
C HIS A 42 2.95 -4.91 -1.09
N PHE A 43 3.23 -5.85 -0.23
CA PHE A 43 2.34 -6.24 0.85
C PHE A 43 2.87 -5.63 2.13
N GLN A 44 2.07 -4.81 2.80
CA GLN A 44 2.45 -4.24 4.09
C GLN A 44 1.42 -4.56 5.15
N GLY A 45 1.87 -4.67 6.39
CA GLY A 45 0.99 -5.03 7.48
C GLY A 45 1.60 -4.77 8.83
N ASN A 46 0.76 -4.96 9.84
CA ASN A 46 1.13 -4.81 11.23
C ASN A 46 0.59 -5.98 12.05
N ALA A 47 1.48 -6.80 12.59
CA ALA A 47 1.14 -7.94 13.43
C ALA A 47 1.17 -7.65 14.93
N PHE A 48 1.73 -6.51 15.36
CA PHE A 48 2.09 -6.26 16.76
C PHE A 48 0.96 -5.74 17.64
N TYR A 49 -0.17 -5.31 17.05
CA TYR A 49 -1.27 -4.71 17.82
C TYR A 49 -2.52 -5.58 17.78
N HIS A 50 -3.24 -5.66 18.92
CA HIS A 50 -4.40 -6.54 19.04
C HIS A 50 -5.72 -5.90 18.62
N GLU A 51 -5.87 -4.58 18.76
CA GLU A 51 -7.14 -3.88 18.51
C GLU A 51 -7.38 -3.54 17.04
N PHE A 52 -6.33 -3.20 16.31
CA PHE A 52 -6.40 -2.77 14.92
C PHE A 52 -5.17 -3.26 14.15
N ARG A 53 -5.41 -4.11 13.15
CA ARG A 53 -4.38 -4.70 12.29
C ARG A 53 -4.73 -4.48 10.83
N PRO A 54 -4.18 -3.47 10.20
CA PRO A 54 -4.31 -3.29 8.76
C PRO A 54 -3.32 -4.19 8.01
N TYR A 55 -3.82 -4.79 6.93
CA TYR A 55 -3.05 -5.48 5.92
C TYR A 55 -3.37 -4.83 4.58
N GLU A 56 -2.35 -4.41 3.87
CA GLU A 56 -2.49 -3.58 2.69
C GLU A 56 -1.70 -4.15 1.53
N PHE A 57 -2.35 -4.28 0.40
CA PHE A 57 -1.71 -4.53 -0.87
C PHE A 57 -1.58 -3.21 -1.60
N VAL A 58 -0.34 -2.80 -1.90
CA VAL A 58 0.00 -1.49 -2.47
C VAL A 58 0.65 -1.70 -3.82
N GLY A 59 0.08 -1.10 -4.86
CA GLY A 59 0.72 -0.94 -6.16
C GLY A 59 1.06 0.52 -6.38
N SER A 60 2.27 0.83 -6.84
CA SER A 60 2.68 2.19 -7.12
C SER A 60 3.41 2.32 -8.44
N VAL A 61 3.27 3.49 -9.06
CA VAL A 61 4.03 3.91 -10.23
C VAL A 61 4.58 5.29 -9.95
N GLY A 62 5.84 5.50 -10.29
CA GLY A 62 6.52 6.74 -10.00
C GLY A 62 7.49 7.18 -11.08
N TYR A 63 8.02 8.37 -10.87
CA TYR A 63 8.98 9.00 -11.72
C TYR A 63 10.16 9.54 -10.92
N ASN A 64 11.38 9.25 -11.38
CA ASN A 64 12.60 9.79 -10.81
C ASN A 64 12.79 11.22 -11.33
N ILE A 65 12.62 12.21 -10.46
CA ILE A 65 12.84 13.64 -10.80
C ILE A 65 14.33 13.91 -10.96
N THR A 66 15.13 13.26 -10.12
CA THR A 66 16.60 13.29 -10.16
C THR A 66 17.12 11.87 -9.84
N ASP A 67 18.42 11.65 -9.86
CA ASP A 67 19.06 10.39 -9.46
C ASP A 67 18.72 9.95 -8.03
N ARG A 68 18.21 10.86 -7.21
CA ARG A 68 17.89 10.61 -5.80
C ARG A 68 16.46 10.93 -5.39
N PHE A 69 15.83 11.95 -6.01
CA PHE A 69 14.46 12.34 -5.69
C PHE A 69 13.46 11.71 -6.65
N PHE A 70 12.37 11.18 -6.10
CA PHE A 70 11.29 10.60 -6.87
C PHE A 70 9.93 10.89 -6.25
N VAL A 71 8.90 10.76 -7.08
CA VAL A 71 7.49 10.82 -6.68
C VAL A 71 6.77 9.58 -7.18
N ASN A 72 5.87 9.03 -6.36
CA ASN A 72 5.02 7.92 -6.74
C ASN A 72 3.55 8.27 -6.50
N VAL A 73 2.68 7.77 -7.38
CA VAL A 73 1.27 7.60 -7.11
C VAL A 73 1.01 6.15 -6.76
N ARG A 74 0.08 5.90 -5.85
CA ARG A 74 -0.19 4.55 -5.36
C ARG A 74 -1.67 4.27 -5.24
N GLY A 75 -2.04 3.02 -5.53
CA GLY A 75 -3.34 2.44 -5.24
C GLY A 75 -3.19 1.37 -4.18
N GLU A 76 -4.10 1.34 -3.22
CA GLU A 76 -4.02 0.42 -2.09
C GLU A 76 -5.35 -0.31 -1.89
N SER A 77 -5.26 -1.59 -1.59
CA SER A 77 -6.39 -2.41 -1.12
C SER A 77 -6.10 -2.86 0.31
N THR A 78 -6.92 -2.42 1.24
CA THR A 78 -6.73 -2.65 2.68
C THR A 78 -7.77 -3.62 3.21
N VAL A 79 -7.33 -4.57 4.03
CA VAL A 79 -8.17 -5.37 4.93
C VAL A 79 -7.75 -5.01 6.35
N ALA A 80 -8.61 -4.38 7.10
CA ALA A 80 -8.36 -4.00 8.49
C ALA A 80 -9.13 -4.93 9.45
N LEU A 81 -8.40 -5.60 10.32
CA LEU A 81 -8.98 -6.41 11.38
C LEU A 81 -9.12 -5.58 12.65
N PHE A 82 -10.32 -5.55 13.20
CA PHE A 82 -10.65 -4.85 14.43
C PHE A 82 -11.04 -5.83 15.53
N LYS A 83 -10.73 -5.47 16.77
CA LYS A 83 -11.28 -6.09 17.96
C LYS A 83 -11.95 -5.02 18.80
N ILE A 84 -13.28 -4.93 18.73
CA ILE A 84 -14.09 -3.95 19.45
C ILE A 84 -14.93 -4.72 20.49
N ASN A 85 -14.80 -4.39 21.77
CA ASN A 85 -15.53 -5.02 22.88
C ASN A 85 -15.49 -6.57 22.86
N GLY A 86 -14.32 -7.14 22.50
CA GLY A 86 -14.13 -8.60 22.42
C GLY A 86 -14.61 -9.24 21.11
N LEU A 87 -15.40 -8.56 20.30
CA LEU A 87 -15.85 -9.02 18.99
C LEU A 87 -14.79 -8.72 17.92
N LYS A 88 -14.54 -9.71 17.08
CA LYS A 88 -13.63 -9.56 15.93
C LYS A 88 -14.45 -9.22 14.70
N ASP A 89 -14.06 -8.16 14.01
CA ASP A 89 -14.67 -7.73 12.75
C ASP A 89 -13.59 -7.31 11.75
N TYR A 90 -13.93 -7.22 10.47
CA TYR A 90 -13.01 -6.77 9.44
C TYR A 90 -13.70 -5.82 8.47
N TYR A 91 -12.94 -4.84 8.01
CA TYR A 91 -13.38 -3.88 7.02
C TYR A 91 -12.40 -3.85 5.84
N THR A 92 -12.94 -3.73 4.65
CA THR A 92 -12.15 -3.59 3.43
C THR A 92 -12.23 -2.17 2.90
N ASN A 93 -11.12 -1.66 2.39
CA ASN A 93 -11.05 -0.32 1.84
C ASN A 93 -10.19 -0.29 0.58
N VAL A 94 -10.48 0.65 -0.32
CA VAL A 94 -9.65 0.96 -1.47
C VAL A 94 -9.25 2.42 -1.38
N MET A 95 -7.94 2.65 -1.47
CA MET A 95 -7.32 3.93 -1.26
C MET A 95 -6.54 4.35 -2.51
N TYR A 96 -6.34 5.63 -2.65
CA TYR A 96 -5.33 6.21 -3.52
C TYR A 96 -4.40 7.10 -2.69
N GLY A 97 -3.20 7.27 -3.15
CA GLY A 97 -2.22 8.06 -2.43
C GLY A 97 -1.06 8.49 -3.31
N ALA A 98 -0.18 9.25 -2.70
CA ALA A 98 1.08 9.64 -3.28
C ALA A 98 2.18 9.64 -2.21
N ASN A 99 3.41 9.48 -2.64
CA ASN A 99 4.57 9.69 -1.79
C ASN A 99 5.67 10.41 -2.56
N VAL A 100 6.52 11.07 -1.80
CA VAL A 100 7.81 11.57 -2.27
C VAL A 100 8.90 10.80 -1.54
N GLY A 101 9.99 10.53 -2.21
CA GLY A 101 11.10 9.79 -1.64
C GLY A 101 12.45 10.36 -2.03
N TYR A 102 13.42 10.02 -1.20
CA TYR A 102 14.81 10.36 -1.39
C TYR A 102 15.69 9.15 -1.17
N THR A 103 16.49 8.79 -2.17
CA THR A 103 17.50 7.72 -2.11
C THR A 103 18.74 8.27 -1.43
N PHE A 104 18.92 7.98 -0.16
CA PHE A 104 20.03 8.48 0.63
C PHE A 104 21.30 7.62 0.52
N LEU A 105 21.14 6.34 0.17
CA LEU A 105 22.26 5.43 -0.06
C LEU A 105 22.00 4.59 -1.32
N LYS A 106 22.99 4.57 -2.21
CA LYS A 106 23.01 3.79 -3.43
C LYS A 106 24.36 3.09 -3.52
N ASN A 107 24.35 1.76 -3.46
CA ASN A 107 25.56 0.95 -3.51
C ASN A 107 25.33 -0.37 -4.26
N ASP A 108 26.32 -1.23 -4.29
CA ASP A 108 26.26 -2.52 -4.98
C ASP A 108 25.26 -3.52 -4.38
N LEU A 109 24.93 -3.37 -3.12
CA LEU A 109 23.93 -4.20 -2.44
C LEU A 109 22.50 -3.76 -2.76
N GLY A 110 22.30 -2.49 -3.13
CA GLY A 110 20.99 -1.96 -3.42
C GLY A 110 20.84 -0.47 -3.11
N ASN A 111 19.60 -0.02 -3.12
CA ASN A 111 19.22 1.36 -2.85
C ASN A 111 18.43 1.45 -1.53
N PHE A 112 18.67 2.51 -0.77
CA PHE A 112 17.93 2.81 0.45
C PHE A 112 17.23 4.14 0.30
N ASP A 113 15.91 4.12 0.47
CA ASP A 113 15.03 5.27 0.31
C ASP A 113 14.41 5.65 1.64
N VAL A 114 14.27 6.95 1.89
CA VAL A 114 13.32 7.48 2.87
C VAL A 114 12.12 8.06 2.12
N ARG A 115 10.92 7.79 2.60
CA ARG A 115 9.66 8.20 1.95
C ARG A 115 8.70 8.82 2.95
N ILE A 116 8.00 9.83 2.50
CA ILE A 116 6.80 10.36 3.19
C ILE A 116 5.63 10.33 2.22
N GLY A 117 4.47 9.99 2.73
CA GLY A 117 3.30 9.79 1.88
C GLY A 117 2.00 10.15 2.57
N LEU A 118 0.98 10.24 1.74
CA LEU A 118 -0.40 10.49 2.16
C LEU A 118 -1.37 9.76 1.24
N GLY A 119 -2.56 9.48 1.75
CA GLY A 119 -3.61 8.87 0.94
C GLY A 119 -5.00 9.06 1.52
N ASP A 120 -5.98 8.82 0.65
CA ASP A 120 -7.39 8.97 0.98
C ASP A 120 -8.24 7.86 0.35
N ASN A 121 -9.46 7.73 0.81
CA ASN A 121 -10.43 6.77 0.29
C ASN A 121 -10.81 7.06 -1.16
N LEU A 122 -10.78 6.04 -2.00
CA LEU A 122 -11.27 6.13 -3.37
C LEU A 122 -12.80 6.14 -3.43
N ARG A 123 -13.47 5.41 -2.55
CA ARG A 123 -14.93 5.26 -2.55
C ARG A 123 -15.58 6.06 -1.43
N ARG A 124 -16.67 6.78 -1.75
CA ARG A 124 -17.42 7.58 -0.77
C ARG A 124 -18.32 6.74 0.15
N LYS A 125 -18.76 5.57 -0.28
CA LYS A 125 -19.63 4.67 0.49
C LYS A 125 -18.81 3.47 0.99
N GLN A 126 -18.17 3.64 2.13
CA GLN A 126 -17.45 2.57 2.85
C GLN A 126 -17.77 2.68 4.33
N ASP A 127 -17.79 1.54 5.00
CA ASP A 127 -18.12 1.48 6.44
C ASP A 127 -17.03 2.13 7.29
N TRP A 128 -15.77 2.04 6.87
CA TRP A 128 -14.65 2.70 7.52
C TRP A 128 -13.92 3.63 6.54
N LYS A 129 -14.01 4.92 6.79
CA LYS A 129 -13.36 5.97 6.00
C LYS A 129 -12.20 6.58 6.80
N TYR A 130 -11.07 6.70 6.16
CA TYR A 130 -9.90 7.33 6.74
C TYR A 130 -9.02 7.97 5.67
N ASN A 131 -8.23 8.92 6.08
CA ASN A 131 -7.02 9.32 5.37
C ASN A 131 -5.81 8.86 6.18
N TYR A 132 -4.65 8.81 5.54
CA TYR A 132 -3.43 8.47 6.24
C TYR A 132 -2.27 9.37 5.83
N TYR A 133 -1.32 9.44 6.74
CA TYR A 133 0.02 9.95 6.53
C TYR A 133 0.99 8.86 6.93
N ASP A 134 2.05 8.66 6.15
CA ASP A 134 3.09 7.71 6.49
C ASP A 134 4.49 8.26 6.24
N ALA A 135 5.44 7.67 6.96
CA ALA A 135 6.86 7.83 6.73
C ALA A 135 7.54 6.47 6.92
N GLY A 136 8.52 6.18 6.08
CA GLY A 136 9.22 4.89 6.14
C GLY A 136 10.55 4.90 5.42
N VAL A 137 11.33 3.86 5.72
CA VAL A 137 12.58 3.54 5.04
C VAL A 137 12.36 2.27 4.24
N TYR A 138 12.86 2.25 3.02
CA TYR A 138 12.74 1.13 2.09
C TYR A 138 14.12 0.74 1.57
N MET A 139 14.32 -0.55 1.37
CA MET A 139 15.55 -1.14 0.87
C MET A 139 15.24 -2.00 -0.35
N HIS A 140 15.80 -1.63 -1.49
CA HIS A 140 15.70 -2.34 -2.76
C HIS A 140 16.98 -3.11 -3.01
N LEU A 141 16.92 -4.44 -2.95
CA LEU A 141 18.12 -5.27 -2.99
C LEU A 141 18.54 -5.67 -4.41
N GLY A 142 19.84 -5.53 -4.67
CA GLY A 142 20.47 -5.97 -5.90
C GLY A 142 20.42 -4.96 -7.06
N LYS A 143 21.00 -5.36 -8.20
CA LYS A 143 21.13 -4.56 -9.44
C LYS A 143 20.22 -5.05 -10.57
N ALA A 144 19.41 -6.08 -10.33
CA ALA A 144 18.52 -6.64 -11.34
C ALA A 144 17.37 -5.65 -11.68
N LYS A 145 16.73 -5.83 -12.83
CA LYS A 145 15.53 -5.06 -13.22
C LYS A 145 14.35 -5.29 -12.28
N ILE A 146 14.30 -6.42 -11.62
CA ILE A 146 13.33 -6.77 -10.59
C ILE A 146 14.10 -6.95 -9.29
N LYS A 147 13.80 -6.14 -8.29
CA LYS A 147 14.50 -6.11 -7.00
C LYS A 147 13.54 -6.47 -5.88
N PRO A 148 13.91 -7.40 -5.00
CA PRO A 148 13.24 -7.54 -3.71
C PRO A 148 13.25 -6.22 -2.96
N ASP A 149 12.12 -5.90 -2.33
CA ASP A 149 11.91 -4.64 -1.65
C ASP A 149 11.39 -4.91 -0.23
N PHE A 150 12.02 -4.27 0.74
CA PHE A 150 11.66 -4.35 2.15
C PHE A 150 11.46 -2.93 2.69
N GLY A 151 10.38 -2.74 3.40
CA GLY A 151 10.07 -1.44 4.00
C GLY A 151 9.73 -1.56 5.47
N PHE A 152 10.05 -0.50 6.20
CA PHE A 152 9.67 -0.33 7.59
C PHE A 152 9.28 1.13 7.82
N GLY A 153 8.17 1.36 8.53
CA GLY A 153 7.71 2.72 8.74
C GLY A 153 6.58 2.86 9.74
N VAL A 154 6.07 4.07 9.81
CA VAL A 154 4.95 4.45 10.66
C VAL A 154 3.85 5.04 9.78
N ARG A 155 2.61 4.61 10.01
CA ARG A 155 1.42 5.14 9.35
C ARG A 155 0.40 5.57 10.39
N ARG A 156 -0.09 6.81 10.26
CA ARG A 156 -1.22 7.33 11.03
C ARG A 156 -2.47 7.29 10.19
N TYR A 157 -3.43 6.51 10.63
CA TYR A 157 -4.78 6.43 10.09
C TYR A 157 -5.66 7.43 10.82
N HIS A 158 -6.17 8.40 10.12
CA HIS A 158 -7.10 9.40 10.66
C HIS A 158 -8.51 9.05 10.22
N SER A 159 -9.33 8.58 11.15
CA SER A 159 -10.73 8.21 10.87
C SER A 159 -11.57 9.44 10.56
N LYS A 160 -12.38 9.36 9.51
CA LYS A 160 -13.33 10.41 9.11
C LYS A 160 -14.73 10.22 9.73
N GLY A 161 -14.94 9.16 10.48
CA GLY A 161 -16.21 8.83 11.12
C GLY A 161 -16.09 8.79 12.63
N SER A 162 -17.22 9.00 13.33
CA SER A 162 -17.30 8.95 14.81
C SER A 162 -17.21 7.53 15.36
N MET A 163 -17.45 6.51 14.55
CA MET A 163 -17.48 5.10 14.95
C MET A 163 -16.09 4.52 15.25
N PHE A 164 -15.06 5.02 14.59
CA PHE A 164 -13.70 4.48 14.69
C PHE A 164 -12.72 5.55 15.18
N LYS A 165 -11.80 5.13 16.03
CA LYS A 165 -10.69 5.97 16.50
C LYS A 165 -9.63 6.11 15.42
N SER A 166 -8.83 7.17 15.52
CA SER A 166 -7.60 7.31 14.73
C SER A 166 -6.50 6.45 15.35
N TYR A 167 -5.70 5.79 14.51
CA TYR A 167 -4.64 4.89 14.94
C TYR A 167 -3.30 5.29 14.33
N THR A 168 -2.24 5.15 15.13
CA THR A 168 -0.86 5.20 14.63
C THR A 168 -0.28 3.79 14.72
N ARG A 169 0.31 3.30 13.63
CA ARG A 169 0.83 1.94 13.55
C ARG A 169 2.17 1.92 12.85
N VAL A 170 3.05 1.10 13.38
CA VAL A 170 4.27 0.68 12.68
C VAL A 170 3.86 -0.32 11.62
N PHE A 171 4.46 -0.32 10.47
CA PHE A 171 4.26 -1.32 9.42
C PHE A 171 5.59 -1.91 8.95
N VAL A 172 5.53 -3.13 8.47
CA VAL A 172 6.56 -3.78 7.69
C VAL A 172 6.00 -4.02 6.31
N ALA A 173 6.78 -3.73 5.28
CA ALA A 173 6.43 -3.97 3.89
C ALA A 173 7.43 -4.97 3.27
N ILE A 174 6.92 -5.82 2.40
CA ILE A 174 7.70 -6.74 1.57
C ILE A 174 7.14 -6.70 0.16
N GLY A 175 8.01 -6.66 -0.84
CA GLY A 175 7.54 -6.51 -2.20
C GLY A 175 8.60 -6.67 -3.26
N LEU A 176 8.27 -6.15 -4.43
CA LEU A 176 9.13 -6.11 -5.61
C LEU A 176 9.09 -4.70 -6.20
N SER A 177 10.26 -4.20 -6.59
CA SER A 177 10.41 -3.00 -7.38
C SER A 177 10.91 -3.34 -8.78
N PHE A 178 10.45 -2.56 -9.76
CA PHE A 178 10.72 -2.73 -11.18
C PHE A 178 11.22 -1.40 -11.76
N GLY A 179 12.30 -1.45 -12.53
CA GLY A 179 12.90 -0.23 -13.09
C GLY A 179 13.75 0.54 -12.06
N THR A 180 14.86 1.03 -12.44
CA THR A 180 15.97 1.73 -11.76
C THR A 180 17.17 0.88 -11.56
#